data_c967e3b408bdb1ce73fd5e11cce65587
#
_entry.id   c967e3b408bdb1ce73fd5e11cce65587
#
_cell.length_a   1.000
_cell.length_b   1.000
_cell.length_c   1.000
_cell.angle_alpha   90.00
_cell.angle_beta   90.00
_cell.angle_gamma   90.00
#
_symmetry.space_group_name_H-M   'P 1'
#
loop_
_entity.id
_entity.type
_entity.pdbx_description
1 polymer ?
#
loop_
_entity_poly.entity_id
_entity_poly.type
_entity_poly.pdbx_seq_one_letter_code
_entity_poly.pdbx_strand_id
1 'polypeptide(L)'
;MIRLAPTLLLVAAVLPQGKWREIGVTSTGNPVFLDPGSVRKARDGIITARIRVTYATPLDTPRGKVTSSRAVAMFDCARMQVATRESVLFLDEKKGLEYSRRTIAKPGFGPALSSTFADVALRHLCAK
;
A
#
# COMPACT_ATOMS: atom_id res chain seq x y z
N MET A 1 52.42 11.94 -12.61
CA MET A 1 51.63 12.23 -12.38
C MET A 1 50.54 11.52 -12.16
N ILE A 2 50.07 11.29 -11.47
CA ILE A 2 49.09 10.61 -11.26
C ILE A 2 47.91 11.07 -11.29
N ARG A 3 47.11 10.65 -11.66
CA ARG A 3 45.97 11.04 -11.77
C ARG A 3 45.10 10.36 -11.08
N LEU A 4 44.50 10.46 -10.47
CA LEU A 4 43.65 9.96 -9.85
C LEU A 4 42.47 9.94 -10.27
N ALA A 5 42.01 9.14 -10.70
CA ALA A 5 40.85 8.95 -11.12
C ALA A 5 39.95 8.99 -10.12
N PRO A 6 39.10 9.60 -10.12
CA PRO A 6 38.23 9.78 -9.22
C PRO A 6 37.28 8.80 -9.20
N THR A 7 37.26 8.12 -8.62
CA THR A 7 36.43 7.29 -8.54
C THR A 7 35.24 7.65 -8.33
N LEU A 8 34.53 7.71 -8.99
CA LEU A 8 33.34 8.03 -8.94
C LEU A 8 32.58 7.21 -8.35
N LEU A 9 32.18 7.32 -7.49
CA LEU A 9 31.35 6.75 -6.93
C LEU A 9 30.18 6.86 -7.21
N LEU A 10 29.66 6.27 -7.87
CA LEU A 10 28.53 6.22 -8.18
C LEU A 10 27.78 5.74 -7.30
N VAL A 11 27.29 6.20 -6.64
CA VAL A 11 26.43 5.83 -5.85
C VAL A 11 25.28 5.69 -6.46
N ALA A 12 25.01 4.72 -6.89
CA ALA A 12 23.89 4.47 -7.48
C ALA A 12 22.86 4.77 -6.59
N ALA A 13 22.16 5.54 -6.86
CA ALA A 13 21.18 5.90 -6.09
C ALA A 13 20.24 4.86 -6.09
N VAL A 14 20.18 4.14 -5.26
CA VAL A 14 19.30 3.19 -5.22
C VAL A 14 18.06 3.71 -4.89
N LEU A 15 17.19 3.73 -5.74
CA LEU A 15 15.98 4.09 -5.42
C LEU A 15 15.39 3.19 -4.55
N PRO A 16 14.79 3.49 -3.63
CA PRO A 16 14.20 2.66 -2.69
C PRO A 16 13.12 1.95 -3.28
N GLN A 17 13.37 0.93 -3.79
CA GLN A 17 12.40 0.22 -4.27
C GLN A 17 11.71 -0.27 -3.19
N GLY A 18 12.07 -0.41 -2.17
CA GLY A 18 11.38 -0.98 -1.24
C GLY A 18 10.91 -0.15 -0.22
N LYS A 19 10.18 0.76 -0.50
CA LYS A 19 9.60 1.46 0.48
C LYS A 19 8.47 0.74 1.07
N TRP A 20 8.02 -0.33 0.53
CA TRP A 20 6.91 -1.09 1.10
C TRP A 20 7.40 -1.92 2.29
N ARG A 21 6.70 -1.78 3.42
CA ARG A 21 7.07 -2.52 4.62
C ARG A 21 5.91 -3.41 5.01
N GLU A 22 6.14 -4.66 5.22
CA GLU A 22 5.09 -5.59 5.60
C GLU A 22 4.60 -5.28 7.01
N ILE A 23 3.29 -5.15 7.19
CA ILE A 23 2.70 -4.80 8.47
C ILE A 23 1.76 -5.87 9.00
N GLY A 24 1.51 -6.91 8.25
CA GLY A 24 0.65 -7.99 8.70
C GLY A 24 0.18 -8.85 7.56
N VAL A 25 -0.73 -9.76 7.88
CA VAL A 25 -1.25 -10.72 6.91
C VAL A 25 -2.74 -10.83 7.13
N THR A 26 -3.51 -10.89 6.06
CA THR A 26 -4.95 -11.06 6.18
C THR A 26 -5.30 -12.49 6.59
N SER A 27 -6.56 -12.74 6.92
CA SER A 27 -6.99 -14.08 7.31
C SER A 27 -6.83 -15.10 6.20
N THR A 28 -6.74 -14.66 4.97
CA THR A 28 -6.56 -15.57 3.84
C THR A 28 -5.10 -15.67 3.42
N GLY A 29 -4.19 -15.16 4.22
CA GLY A 29 -2.75 -15.32 3.97
C GLY A 29 -2.14 -14.29 3.05
N ASN A 30 -2.80 -13.19 2.80
CA ASN A 30 -2.27 -12.16 1.91
C ASN A 30 -1.44 -11.16 2.70
N PRO A 31 -0.14 -11.02 2.39
CA PRO A 31 0.68 -10.03 3.08
C PRO A 31 0.22 -8.61 2.77
N VAL A 32 0.20 -7.78 3.79
CA VAL A 32 -0.21 -6.38 3.68
C VAL A 32 1.00 -5.51 3.93
N PHE A 33 1.21 -4.53 3.07
CA PHE A 33 2.37 -3.64 3.15
C PHE A 33 1.94 -2.19 3.26
N LEU A 34 2.71 -1.42 3.96
CA LEU A 34 2.51 0.02 4.11
C LEU A 34 3.68 0.75 3.47
N ASP A 35 3.42 1.85 2.80
CA ASP A 35 4.47 2.78 2.38
C ASP A 35 4.61 3.80 3.52
N PRO A 36 5.61 3.68 4.40
CA PRO A 36 5.73 4.57 5.54
C PRO A 36 5.85 6.03 5.15
N GLY A 37 6.47 6.31 4.01
CA GLY A 37 6.64 7.67 3.56
C GLY A 37 5.35 8.32 3.09
N SER A 38 4.30 7.53 2.91
CA SER A 38 3.03 8.07 2.46
C SER A 38 2.10 8.47 3.61
N VAL A 39 2.48 8.16 4.85
CA VAL A 39 1.59 8.40 5.98
C VAL A 39 1.49 9.89 6.26
N ARG A 40 0.26 10.40 6.30
CA ARG A 40 -0.01 11.80 6.59
C ARG A 40 -1.14 11.87 7.61
N LYS A 41 -0.93 12.62 8.67
CA LYS A 41 -1.95 12.79 9.68
C LYS A 41 -2.45 14.21 9.62
N ALA A 42 -3.74 14.37 9.38
CA ALA A 42 -4.35 15.68 9.30
C ALA A 42 -4.69 16.22 10.69
N ARG A 43 -5.08 17.46 10.76
CA ARG A 43 -5.41 18.09 12.04
C ARG A 43 -6.55 17.42 12.74
N ASP A 44 -7.49 16.87 11.99
CA ASP A 44 -8.64 16.18 12.57
C ASP A 44 -8.28 14.78 13.04
N GLY A 45 -7.02 14.38 12.92
CA GLY A 45 -6.58 13.05 13.36
C GLY A 45 -6.72 11.98 12.31
N ILE A 46 -7.26 12.27 11.16
CA ILE A 46 -7.43 11.28 10.11
C ILE A 46 -6.06 11.02 9.46
N ILE A 47 -5.71 9.75 9.33
CA ILE A 47 -4.45 9.35 8.73
C ILE A 47 -4.72 8.87 7.32
N THR A 48 -3.97 9.35 6.35
CA THR A 48 -4.04 8.85 4.98
C THR A 48 -2.76 8.09 4.69
N ALA A 49 -2.86 6.95 4.04
CA ALA A 49 -1.69 6.14 3.74
C ALA A 49 -1.92 5.26 2.52
N ARG A 50 -0.82 4.81 1.93
CA ARG A 50 -0.86 3.90 0.80
C ARG A 50 -0.58 2.50 1.30
N ILE A 51 -1.44 1.59 0.91
CA ILE A 51 -1.39 0.20 1.35
C ILE A 51 -1.29 -0.69 0.11
N ARG A 52 -0.55 -1.76 0.21
CA ARG A 52 -0.39 -2.72 -0.87
C ARG A 52 -0.66 -4.11 -0.33
N VAL A 53 -1.31 -4.93 -1.13
CA VAL A 53 -1.59 -6.31 -0.76
C VAL A 53 -1.08 -7.21 -1.87
N THR A 54 -0.40 -8.29 -1.50
CA THR A 54 -0.01 -9.31 -2.46
C THR A 54 -0.95 -10.49 -2.23
N TYR A 55 -1.50 -11.03 -3.30
CA TYR A 55 -2.43 -12.14 -3.14
C TYR A 55 -1.66 -13.45 -3.13
N ALA A 56 -1.74 -14.18 -2.02
CA ALA A 56 -1.11 -15.48 -1.90
C ALA A 56 -1.65 -16.44 -2.95
N THR A 57 -2.95 -16.33 -3.22
CA THR A 57 -3.56 -17.06 -4.31
C THR A 57 -4.11 -16.02 -5.27
N PRO A 58 -3.49 -15.83 -6.42
CA PRO A 58 -3.98 -14.84 -7.37
C PRO A 58 -5.43 -15.07 -7.77
N LEU A 59 -6.12 -14.00 -8.09
CA LEU A 59 -7.53 -14.07 -8.44
C LEU A 59 -7.68 -14.26 -9.93
N ASP A 60 -8.46 -15.24 -10.34
CA ASP A 60 -8.68 -15.50 -11.75
C ASP A 60 -9.68 -14.52 -12.31
N THR A 61 -9.36 -13.93 -13.45
CA THR A 61 -10.28 -13.05 -14.16
C THR A 61 -10.21 -13.38 -15.66
N PRO A 62 -11.18 -12.92 -16.44
CA PRO A 62 -11.13 -13.14 -17.88
C PRO A 62 -9.88 -12.56 -18.56
N ARG A 63 -9.23 -11.58 -17.95
CA ARG A 63 -8.04 -10.99 -18.53
C ARG A 63 -6.75 -11.48 -17.90
N GLY A 64 -6.82 -12.48 -17.04
CA GLY A 64 -5.63 -13.03 -16.40
C GLY A 64 -5.75 -13.02 -14.90
N LYS A 65 -4.65 -13.29 -14.23
CA LYS A 65 -4.66 -13.38 -12.78
C LYS A 65 -4.30 -12.05 -12.15
N VAL A 66 -5.11 -11.62 -11.21
CA VAL A 66 -4.81 -10.42 -10.43
C VAL A 66 -3.92 -10.87 -9.28
N THR A 67 -2.72 -10.31 -9.21
CA THR A 67 -1.69 -10.76 -8.27
C THR A 67 -1.46 -9.82 -7.09
N SER A 68 -1.87 -8.57 -7.21
CA SER A 68 -1.69 -7.60 -6.13
C SER A 68 -2.66 -6.44 -6.26
N SER A 69 -2.76 -5.65 -5.22
CA SER A 69 -3.57 -4.44 -5.26
C SER A 69 -2.87 -3.34 -4.47
N ARG A 70 -3.24 -2.10 -4.74
CA ARG A 70 -2.80 -0.95 -3.97
C ARG A 70 -4.03 -0.10 -3.65
N ALA A 71 -3.98 0.56 -2.54
CA ALA A 71 -5.07 1.45 -2.15
C ALA A 71 -4.50 2.70 -1.48
N VAL A 72 -5.22 3.80 -1.63
CA VAL A 72 -5.01 4.99 -0.83
C VAL A 72 -6.20 5.01 0.11
N ALA A 73 -5.97 4.93 1.39
CA ALA A 73 -7.03 4.82 2.37
C ALA A 73 -6.85 5.84 3.49
N MET A 74 -7.96 6.17 4.13
CA MET A 74 -8.00 7.10 5.24
C MET A 74 -8.47 6.34 6.47
N PHE A 75 -7.83 6.61 7.60
CA PHE A 75 -8.07 5.86 8.83
C PHE A 75 -8.46 6.81 9.95
N ASP A 76 -9.59 6.55 10.56
CA ASP A 76 -10.09 7.33 11.70
C ASP A 76 -9.86 6.48 12.95
N CYS A 77 -8.77 6.72 13.65
CA CYS A 77 -8.42 5.92 14.81
C CYS A 77 -9.39 6.12 15.98
N ALA A 78 -9.99 7.30 16.09
CA ALA A 78 -10.93 7.55 17.19
C ALA A 78 -12.17 6.69 17.06
N ARG A 79 -12.62 6.44 15.83
CA ARG A 79 -13.81 5.64 15.59
C ARG A 79 -13.50 4.26 15.07
N MET A 80 -12.23 3.97 14.83
CA MET A 80 -11.76 2.72 14.24
C MET A 80 -12.50 2.44 12.93
N GLN A 81 -12.46 3.42 12.05
CA GLN A 81 -13.11 3.35 10.73
C GLN A 81 -12.12 3.64 9.62
N VAL A 82 -12.45 3.19 8.43
CA VAL A 82 -11.59 3.37 7.27
C VAL A 82 -12.43 3.79 6.08
N ALA A 83 -11.83 4.59 5.20
CA ALA A 83 -12.46 4.98 3.95
C ALA A 83 -11.43 4.79 2.85
N THR A 84 -11.79 4.16 1.75
CA THR A 84 -10.86 3.94 0.64
C THR A 84 -11.10 5.00 -0.42
N ARG A 85 -10.02 5.73 -0.75
CA ARG A 85 -10.13 6.78 -1.73
C ARG A 85 -9.78 6.29 -3.12
N GLU A 86 -8.85 5.38 -3.21
CA GLU A 86 -8.45 4.83 -4.49
C GLU A 86 -8.05 3.38 -4.32
N SER A 87 -8.37 2.54 -5.27
CA SER A 87 -7.88 1.17 -5.27
C SER A 87 -7.56 0.74 -6.70
N VAL A 88 -6.49 -0.03 -6.84
CA VAL A 88 -6.04 -0.53 -8.13
C VAL A 88 -5.75 -2.01 -7.98
N LEU A 89 -6.27 -2.79 -8.90
CA LEU A 89 -5.96 -4.21 -8.96
C LEU A 89 -5.00 -4.42 -10.12
N PHE A 90 -3.94 -5.18 -9.90
CA PHE A 90 -2.90 -5.38 -10.91
C PHE A 90 -2.84 -6.80 -11.43
N LEU A 91 -2.74 -6.91 -12.74
CA LEU A 91 -2.40 -8.18 -13.38
C LEU A 91 -0.87 -8.36 -13.29
N ASP A 92 -0.12 -7.29 -13.47
CA ASP A 92 1.33 -7.32 -13.34
C ASP A 92 1.78 -5.95 -12.85
N GLU A 93 2.07 -5.86 -11.58
CA GLU A 93 2.40 -4.59 -10.97
C GLU A 93 3.73 -4.03 -11.48
N LYS A 94 4.70 -4.90 -11.75
CA LYS A 94 5.98 -4.42 -12.22
C LYS A 94 5.89 -3.76 -13.57
N LYS A 95 4.97 -4.24 -14.40
CA LYS A 95 4.79 -3.66 -15.71
C LYS A 95 3.73 -2.58 -15.70
N GLY A 96 3.16 -2.28 -14.55
CA GLY A 96 2.09 -1.31 -14.45
C GLY A 96 0.81 -1.75 -15.13
N LEU A 97 0.62 -3.06 -15.28
CA LEU A 97 -0.54 -3.55 -16.00
C LEU A 97 -1.71 -3.71 -15.04
N GLU A 98 -2.67 -2.82 -15.14
CA GLU A 98 -3.82 -2.80 -14.24
C GLU A 98 -4.97 -3.63 -14.77
N TYR A 99 -5.68 -4.26 -13.86
CA TYR A 99 -6.93 -4.91 -14.19
C TYR A 99 -8.07 -3.90 -14.01
N SER A 100 -8.08 -3.15 -12.94
CA SER A 100 -9.10 -2.14 -12.71
C SER A 100 -8.58 -1.07 -11.77
N ARG A 101 -9.20 0.10 -11.85
CA ARG A 101 -8.86 1.22 -10.99
C ARG A 101 -10.16 1.90 -10.59
N ARG A 102 -10.28 2.22 -9.31
CA ARG A 102 -11.46 2.90 -8.83
C ARG A 102 -11.01 4.07 -7.98
N THR A 103 -11.61 5.23 -8.22
CA THR A 103 -11.34 6.43 -7.45
C THR A 103 -12.67 6.95 -6.93
N ILE A 104 -12.73 7.26 -5.65
CA ILE A 104 -13.94 7.74 -5.02
C ILE A 104 -13.67 9.15 -4.52
N ALA A 105 -14.38 10.12 -5.05
CA ALA A 105 -14.16 11.52 -4.70
C ALA A 105 -14.49 11.83 -3.26
N LYS A 106 -15.57 11.25 -2.76
CA LYS A 106 -15.97 11.46 -1.37
C LYS A 106 -16.16 10.12 -0.70
N PRO A 107 -15.10 9.50 -0.29
CA PRO A 107 -15.20 8.17 0.30
C PRO A 107 -15.88 8.25 1.68
N GLY A 108 -16.74 7.30 1.95
CA GLY A 108 -17.39 7.22 3.24
C GLY A 108 -16.63 6.34 4.20
N PHE A 109 -16.58 6.72 5.46
CA PHE A 109 -15.96 5.91 6.49
C PHE A 109 -16.91 4.81 6.95
N GLY A 110 -16.37 3.67 7.24
CA GLY A 110 -17.11 2.55 7.80
C GLY A 110 -16.17 1.63 8.55
N PRO A 111 -16.70 0.64 9.24
CA PRO A 111 -15.85 -0.27 9.99
C PRO A 111 -15.04 -1.15 9.05
N ALA A 112 -13.81 -1.44 9.43
CA ALA A 112 -13.01 -2.38 8.67
C ALA A 112 -13.46 -3.79 9.05
N LEU A 113 -13.66 -4.62 8.03
CA LEU A 113 -14.04 -5.99 8.30
C LEU A 113 -12.84 -6.71 8.91
N SER A 114 -13.10 -7.56 9.88
CA SER A 114 -12.06 -8.24 10.62
C SER A 114 -11.10 -8.99 9.70
N SER A 115 -9.83 -8.82 9.95
CA SER A 115 -8.75 -9.53 9.25
C SER A 115 -8.64 -9.25 7.74
N THR A 116 -9.26 -8.17 7.26
CA THR A 116 -9.05 -7.71 5.89
C THR A 116 -7.82 -6.81 5.88
N PHE A 117 -7.37 -6.41 4.68
CA PHE A 117 -6.23 -5.51 4.58
C PHE A 117 -6.51 -4.19 5.30
N ALA A 118 -7.74 -3.73 5.24
CA ALA A 118 -8.12 -2.48 5.90
C ALA A 118 -8.00 -2.60 7.41
N ASP A 119 -8.39 -3.73 7.96
CA ASP A 119 -8.29 -3.99 9.39
C ASP A 119 -6.82 -4.09 9.81
N VAL A 120 -6.00 -4.79 9.04
CA VAL A 120 -4.58 -4.93 9.33
C VAL A 120 -3.93 -3.54 9.36
N ALA A 121 -4.22 -2.71 8.37
CA ALA A 121 -3.64 -1.38 8.29
C ALA A 121 -4.16 -0.47 9.41
N LEU A 122 -5.45 -0.53 9.70
CA LEU A 122 -6.05 0.29 10.75
C LEU A 122 -5.41 -0.03 12.10
N ARG A 123 -5.26 -1.30 12.42
CA ARG A 123 -4.66 -1.69 13.69
C ARG A 123 -3.20 -1.28 13.77
N HIS A 124 -2.48 -1.39 12.67
CA HIS A 124 -1.09 -0.99 12.65
C HIS A 124 -0.93 0.52 12.83
N LEU A 125 -1.71 1.30 12.09
CA LEU A 125 -1.58 2.76 12.12
C LEU A 125 -2.16 3.37 13.38
N CYS A 126 -3.13 2.73 14.00
CA CYS A 126 -3.78 3.25 15.20
C CYS A 126 -3.20 2.66 16.50
N ALA A 127 -2.19 1.82 16.39
CA ALA A 127 -1.57 1.25 17.57
C ALA A 127 -0.81 2.34 18.32
N LYS A 128 -0.77 2.25 19.61
CA LYS A 128 -0.07 3.23 20.42
C LYS A 128 1.19 2.68 21.02
#